data_7245e89584449d46febe91019eb226a5
#
_entry.id   7245e89584449d46febe91019eb226a5
#
_cell.length_a   1.000
_cell.length_b   1.000
_cell.length_c   1.000
_cell.angle_alpha   90.00
_cell.angle_beta   90.00
_cell.angle_gamma   90.00
#
_symmetry.space_group_name_H-M   'P 1'
#
loop_
_entity.id
_entity.type
_entity.pdbx_description
1 polymer ?
#
loop_
_entity_poly.entity_id
_entity_poly.type
_entity_poly.pdbx_seq_one_letter_code
_entity_poly.pdbx_strand_id
1 'polypeptide(L)'
;MSELGFYRFANSHPDEIAIIEPSEKIWTRGELLAKTNQLTHALKEFGVKSGDVVATVLPNSVEYYIAYLACAQSGFYMVPINWHLAGPEIAYILEDSGAKAFIASGEVPAMEEACQKAVSAINFPEQGCISTTPMSGFIHMDEFIGTQPTSNPDERTAGQVMNYTSGTTGKPKGVKRALIPGDPDDVLSMFAMILSFFEIQPQENNVHIVGSPLYHTAVLVHSSAALHYGHSVVLMEKFDAEQMLYLIDRYKVTTSHMVPTQFHRLLQLPDEIRAKYDCSSTRAMIHAAAPCPIHTKQAMIEWWGNSIWEYYAATEGGGTVVDADSWSKFPGTVGKAWPGAEIKIINDDGTEAKPDNQGTVFMKLGEATKFEYKGDQAKTKKERLIFDDQVYFTVGDIGYLNDEGYLFLCDRKIDMIISG
;
A
#
# COMPACT_ATOMS: atom_id res chain seq x y z
N MET A 1 -26.04 4.28 4.88
CA MET A 1 -24.72 3.95 5.44
C MET A 1 -24.25 2.70 4.72
N SER A 2 -23.03 2.66 4.27
CA SER A 2 -22.44 1.48 3.63
C SER A 2 -22.45 0.32 4.65
N GLU A 3 -22.82 -0.89 4.22
CA GLU A 3 -22.65 -2.10 5.04
C GLU A 3 -21.18 -2.59 5.03
N LEU A 4 -20.29 -1.87 4.35
CA LEU A 4 -18.87 -2.20 4.17
C LEU A 4 -18.03 -1.80 5.37
N GLY A 5 -16.87 -2.41 5.47
CA GLY A 5 -15.86 -2.13 6.47
C GLY A 5 -15.48 -3.36 7.27
N PHE A 6 -14.18 -3.51 7.53
CA PHE A 6 -13.64 -4.68 8.21
C PHE A 6 -14.25 -4.88 9.61
N TYR A 7 -14.40 -3.81 10.39
CA TYR A 7 -14.88 -3.93 11.77
C TYR A 7 -16.35 -4.34 11.82
N ARG A 8 -17.18 -3.87 10.87
CA ARG A 8 -18.59 -4.29 10.72
C ARG A 8 -18.67 -5.77 10.34
N PHE A 9 -17.86 -6.19 9.35
CA PHE A 9 -17.82 -7.60 8.95
C PHE A 9 -17.34 -8.51 10.08
N ALA A 10 -16.31 -8.10 10.83
CA ALA A 10 -15.81 -8.88 11.94
C ALA A 10 -16.81 -9.03 13.09
N ASN A 11 -17.66 -8.03 13.31
CA ASN A 11 -18.74 -8.12 14.29
C ASN A 11 -19.93 -8.96 13.79
N SER A 12 -20.27 -8.91 12.50
CA SER A 12 -21.43 -9.61 11.93
C SER A 12 -21.11 -11.04 11.47
N HIS A 13 -19.87 -11.30 11.05
CA HIS A 13 -19.40 -12.57 10.50
C HIS A 13 -18.04 -12.96 11.13
N PRO A 14 -17.96 -13.13 12.45
CA PRO A 14 -16.69 -13.32 13.17
C PRO A 14 -15.93 -14.60 12.80
N ASP A 15 -16.64 -15.62 12.35
CA ASP A 15 -16.07 -16.95 12.04
C ASP A 15 -15.49 -17.05 10.62
N GLU A 16 -15.72 -16.02 9.76
CA GLU A 16 -15.17 -16.02 8.43
C GLU A 16 -13.66 -15.70 8.43
N ILE A 17 -12.96 -16.28 7.45
CA ILE A 17 -11.52 -16.10 7.30
C ILE A 17 -11.18 -14.65 6.95
N ALA A 18 -10.28 -14.05 7.73
CA ALA A 18 -9.69 -12.75 7.41
C ALA A 18 -8.30 -12.91 6.79
N ILE A 19 -7.39 -13.64 7.47
CA ILE A 19 -6.00 -13.78 7.07
C ILE A 19 -5.55 -15.23 7.15
N ILE A 20 -4.76 -15.63 6.15
CA ILE A 20 -4.01 -16.88 6.14
C ILE A 20 -2.52 -16.49 6.18
N GLU A 21 -1.84 -16.87 7.24
CA GLU A 21 -0.42 -16.60 7.45
C GLU A 21 0.51 -17.44 6.55
N PRO A 22 1.79 -17.08 6.43
CA PRO A 22 2.79 -17.91 5.73
C PRO A 22 2.94 -19.30 6.32
N SER A 23 2.66 -19.49 7.61
CA SER A 23 2.58 -20.78 8.31
C SER A 23 1.33 -21.61 7.97
N GLU A 24 0.45 -21.09 7.13
CA GLU A 24 -0.91 -21.57 6.85
C GLU A 24 -1.87 -21.53 8.06
N LYS A 25 -1.50 -20.86 9.16
CA LYS A 25 -2.41 -20.57 10.27
C LYS A 25 -3.51 -19.63 9.77
N ILE A 26 -4.74 -19.95 10.08
CA ILE A 26 -5.92 -19.18 9.73
C ILE A 26 -6.30 -18.27 10.90
N TRP A 27 -6.57 -17.00 10.58
CA TRP A 27 -7.16 -16.02 11.49
C TRP A 27 -8.57 -15.69 10.99
N THR A 28 -9.55 -15.86 11.87
CA THR A 28 -10.90 -15.40 11.62
C THR A 28 -11.01 -13.89 11.77
N ARG A 29 -12.07 -13.30 11.23
CA ARG A 29 -12.34 -11.87 11.39
C ARG A 29 -12.50 -11.50 12.87
N GLY A 30 -13.17 -12.33 13.65
CA GLY A 30 -13.35 -12.12 15.10
C GLY A 30 -12.04 -12.15 15.87
N GLU A 31 -11.17 -13.12 15.59
CA GLU A 31 -9.85 -13.21 16.22
C GLU A 31 -8.97 -12.00 15.89
N LEU A 32 -8.94 -11.59 14.61
CA LEU A 32 -8.19 -10.43 14.18
C LEU A 32 -8.73 -9.15 14.84
N LEU A 33 -10.06 -8.98 14.89
CA LEU A 33 -10.69 -7.83 15.56
C LEU A 33 -10.38 -7.80 17.06
N ALA A 34 -10.47 -8.94 17.74
CA ALA A 34 -10.17 -9.03 19.18
C ALA A 34 -8.76 -8.55 19.51
N LYS A 35 -7.75 -9.04 18.77
CA LYS A 35 -6.34 -8.60 18.93
C LYS A 35 -6.14 -7.13 18.55
N THR A 36 -6.79 -6.68 17.48
CA THR A 36 -6.80 -5.28 17.07
C THR A 36 -7.35 -4.37 18.17
N ASN A 37 -8.47 -4.73 18.77
CA ASN A 37 -9.09 -3.95 19.85
C ASN A 37 -8.22 -3.92 21.11
N GLN A 38 -7.63 -5.05 21.47
CA GLN A 38 -6.69 -5.11 22.60
C GLN A 38 -5.50 -4.16 22.39
N LEU A 39 -4.87 -4.20 21.20
CA LEU A 39 -3.77 -3.26 20.89
C LEU A 39 -4.24 -1.80 20.90
N THR A 40 -5.43 -1.53 20.38
CA THR A 40 -6.02 -0.20 20.42
C THR A 40 -6.18 0.34 21.84
N HIS A 41 -6.75 -0.48 22.73
CA HIS A 41 -6.92 -0.10 24.14
C HIS A 41 -5.58 0.13 24.83
N ALA A 42 -4.60 -0.77 24.61
CA ALA A 42 -3.26 -0.63 25.16
C ALA A 42 -2.55 0.65 24.71
N LEU A 43 -2.61 0.99 23.42
CA LEU A 43 -2.02 2.21 22.88
C LEU A 43 -2.72 3.47 23.46
N LYS A 44 -4.06 3.46 23.61
CA LYS A 44 -4.80 4.56 24.25
C LYS A 44 -4.42 4.70 25.73
N GLU A 45 -4.33 3.60 26.48
CA GLU A 45 -3.89 3.61 27.88
C GLU A 45 -2.45 4.10 28.03
N PHE A 46 -1.57 3.72 27.12
CA PHE A 46 -0.19 4.22 27.03
C PHE A 46 -0.15 5.74 26.75
N GLY A 47 -1.23 6.33 26.26
CA GLY A 47 -1.37 7.77 26.04
C GLY A 47 -1.28 8.22 24.60
N VAL A 48 -1.34 7.31 23.62
CA VAL A 48 -1.45 7.64 22.18
C VAL A 48 -2.84 8.23 21.91
N LYS A 49 -2.89 9.39 21.27
CA LYS A 49 -4.12 10.14 20.98
C LYS A 49 -4.33 10.27 19.47
N SER A 50 -5.55 10.59 19.07
CA SER A 50 -5.86 10.93 17.68
C SER A 50 -4.90 12.01 17.16
N GLY A 51 -4.29 11.75 15.99
CA GLY A 51 -3.26 12.59 15.40
C GLY A 51 -1.82 12.22 15.77
N ASP A 52 -1.61 11.37 16.77
CA ASP A 52 -0.29 10.84 17.13
C ASP A 52 0.14 9.73 16.14
N VAL A 53 1.43 9.40 16.19
CA VAL A 53 2.07 8.47 15.28
C VAL A 53 2.49 7.18 15.99
N VAL A 54 2.15 6.06 15.38
CA VAL A 54 2.67 4.72 15.69
C VAL A 54 3.53 4.27 14.51
N ALA A 55 4.82 4.06 14.73
CA ALA A 55 5.74 3.56 13.71
C ALA A 55 5.85 2.04 13.75
N THR A 56 6.09 1.41 12.60
CA THR A 56 6.22 -0.05 12.51
C THR A 56 7.42 -0.46 11.66
N VAL A 57 8.18 -1.45 12.15
CA VAL A 57 9.20 -2.20 11.39
C VAL A 57 8.85 -3.67 11.50
N LEU A 58 8.04 -4.15 10.58
CA LEU A 58 7.46 -5.51 10.62
C LEU A 58 7.60 -6.20 9.24
N PRO A 59 7.84 -7.52 9.21
CA PRO A 59 7.68 -8.32 8.00
C PRO A 59 6.19 -8.46 7.64
N ASN A 60 5.90 -9.17 6.56
CA ASN A 60 4.53 -9.56 6.23
C ASN A 60 4.01 -10.56 7.28
N SER A 61 3.14 -10.12 8.13
CA SER A 61 2.59 -10.91 9.23
C SER A 61 1.19 -10.44 9.61
N VAL A 62 0.48 -11.20 10.43
CA VAL A 62 -0.82 -10.79 10.96
C VAL A 62 -0.68 -9.59 11.90
N GLU A 63 0.42 -9.49 12.65
CA GLU A 63 0.70 -8.36 13.55
C GLU A 63 0.80 -7.04 12.80
N TYR A 64 1.22 -7.08 11.52
CA TYR A 64 1.20 -5.90 10.66
C TYR A 64 -0.23 -5.37 10.49
N TYR A 65 -1.19 -6.28 10.25
CA TYR A 65 -2.61 -5.90 10.12
C TYR A 65 -3.23 -5.51 11.46
N ILE A 66 -2.85 -6.17 12.55
CA ILE A 66 -3.29 -5.78 13.90
C ILE A 66 -2.86 -4.34 14.19
N ALA A 67 -1.60 -3.98 13.90
CA ALA A 67 -1.09 -2.61 14.09
C ALA A 67 -1.78 -1.61 13.14
N TYR A 68 -1.94 -1.98 11.85
CA TYR A 68 -2.65 -1.15 10.88
C TYR A 68 -4.10 -0.88 11.32
N LEU A 69 -4.86 -1.92 11.62
CA LEU A 69 -6.27 -1.80 11.99
C LEU A 69 -6.44 -1.06 13.33
N ALA A 70 -5.53 -1.25 14.30
CA ALA A 70 -5.55 -0.51 15.55
C ALA A 70 -5.39 1.00 15.32
N CYS A 71 -4.44 1.40 14.47
CA CYS A 71 -4.25 2.80 14.09
C CYS A 71 -5.45 3.32 13.29
N ALA A 72 -5.94 2.52 12.34
CA ALA A 72 -6.99 2.88 11.40
C ALA A 72 -8.36 3.13 12.07
N GLN A 73 -8.63 2.55 13.25
CA GLN A 73 -9.89 2.80 13.98
C GLN A 73 -9.80 3.87 15.07
N SER A 74 -8.61 4.44 15.31
CA SER A 74 -8.39 5.33 16.46
C SER A 74 -7.88 6.72 16.12
N GLY A 75 -7.88 7.06 14.81
CA GLY A 75 -7.35 8.34 14.36
C GLY A 75 -5.83 8.46 14.49
N PHE A 76 -5.10 7.36 14.63
CA PHE A 76 -3.64 7.38 14.67
C PHE A 76 -3.07 7.41 13.26
N TYR A 77 -1.87 7.98 13.12
CA TYR A 77 -1.06 7.79 11.94
C TYR A 77 -0.20 6.55 12.11
N MET A 78 -0.29 5.58 11.19
CA MET A 78 0.69 4.51 11.09
C MET A 78 1.81 4.93 10.16
N VAL A 79 3.07 4.80 10.60
CA VAL A 79 4.26 5.01 9.76
C VAL A 79 4.91 3.65 9.49
N PRO A 80 4.65 3.04 8.33
CA PRO A 80 5.31 1.81 7.93
C PRO A 80 6.75 2.12 7.49
N ILE A 81 7.71 1.48 8.15
CA ILE A 81 9.14 1.64 7.87
C ILE A 81 9.65 0.38 7.18
N ASN A 82 10.39 0.56 6.11
CA ASN A 82 11.07 -0.54 5.42
C ASN A 82 12.05 -1.23 6.38
N TRP A 83 11.81 -2.50 6.67
CA TRP A 83 12.61 -3.28 7.60
C TRP A 83 14.04 -3.63 7.09
N HIS A 84 14.37 -3.30 5.84
CA HIS A 84 15.72 -3.38 5.30
C HIS A 84 16.58 -2.15 5.61
N LEU A 85 16.01 -1.09 6.19
CA LEU A 85 16.74 0.12 6.53
C LEU A 85 17.72 -0.11 7.69
N ALA A 86 18.83 0.63 7.67
CA ALA A 86 19.79 0.63 8.76
C ALA A 86 19.28 1.44 9.97
N GLY A 87 19.83 1.18 11.15
CA GLY A 87 19.44 1.85 12.40
C GLY A 87 19.36 3.38 12.32
N PRO A 88 20.35 4.09 11.76
CA PRO A 88 20.29 5.55 11.60
C PRO A 88 19.13 6.05 10.72
N GLU A 89 18.74 5.29 9.72
CA GLU A 89 17.61 5.63 8.84
C GLU A 89 16.28 5.44 9.56
N ILE A 90 16.13 4.34 10.31
CA ILE A 90 14.97 4.08 11.16
C ILE A 90 14.87 5.18 12.24
N ALA A 91 15.98 5.50 12.91
CA ALA A 91 16.05 6.55 13.92
C ALA A 91 15.56 7.90 13.37
N TYR A 92 16.02 8.27 12.18
CA TYR A 92 15.59 9.49 11.51
C TYR A 92 14.07 9.51 11.29
N ILE A 93 13.48 8.40 10.82
CA ILE A 93 12.03 8.35 10.56
C ILE A 93 11.23 8.40 11.87
N LEU A 94 11.68 7.72 12.92
CA LEU A 94 11.05 7.77 14.24
C LEU A 94 11.02 9.20 14.80
N GLU A 95 12.14 9.90 14.71
CA GLU A 95 12.28 11.26 15.20
C GLU A 95 11.50 12.27 14.34
N ASP A 96 11.66 12.23 13.01
CA ASP A 96 10.98 13.12 12.08
C ASP A 96 9.46 12.93 12.09
N SER A 97 8.98 11.69 12.19
CA SER A 97 7.54 11.41 12.30
C SER A 97 6.95 11.87 13.64
N GLY A 98 7.76 11.93 14.67
CA GLY A 98 7.32 12.17 16.04
C GLY A 98 6.58 10.98 16.63
N ALA A 99 7.03 9.76 16.31
CA ALA A 99 6.41 8.53 16.76
C ALA A 99 6.29 8.50 18.31
N LYS A 100 5.13 8.08 18.80
CA LYS A 100 4.84 7.91 20.24
C LYS A 100 5.01 6.46 20.68
N ALA A 101 4.73 5.51 19.76
CA ALA A 101 4.96 4.10 19.95
C ALA A 101 5.67 3.53 18.70
N PHE A 102 6.47 2.52 18.93
CA PHE A 102 7.24 1.84 17.89
C PHE A 102 7.05 0.34 18.02
N ILE A 103 6.46 -0.30 17.00
CA ILE A 103 6.21 -1.73 16.95
C ILE A 103 7.19 -2.35 15.98
N ALA A 104 8.03 -3.27 16.46
CA ALA A 104 9.06 -3.93 15.68
C ALA A 104 9.00 -5.47 15.80
N SER A 105 9.75 -6.16 14.94
CA SER A 105 9.94 -7.61 15.05
C SER A 105 11.43 -7.92 15.15
N GLY A 106 11.77 -8.90 15.98
CA GLY A 106 13.11 -9.49 16.08
C GLY A 106 13.27 -10.78 15.26
N GLU A 107 12.31 -11.12 14.38
CA GLU A 107 12.34 -12.35 13.60
C GLU A 107 13.57 -12.47 12.70
N VAL A 108 14.05 -11.35 12.17
CA VAL A 108 15.28 -11.27 11.37
C VAL A 108 16.37 -10.56 12.19
N PRO A 109 17.53 -11.21 12.49
CA PRO A 109 18.56 -10.64 13.35
C PRO A 109 19.07 -9.24 12.92
N ALA A 110 19.21 -9.01 11.60
CA ALA A 110 19.62 -7.70 11.08
C ALA A 110 18.56 -6.61 11.32
N MET A 111 17.28 -6.96 11.26
CA MET A 111 16.16 -6.04 11.56
C MET A 111 16.12 -5.72 13.05
N GLU A 112 16.28 -6.74 13.93
CA GLU A 112 16.37 -6.56 15.37
C GLU A 112 17.49 -5.60 15.74
N GLU A 113 18.72 -5.86 15.25
CA GLU A 113 19.89 -5.01 15.50
C GLU A 113 19.66 -3.56 15.03
N ALA A 114 19.05 -3.37 13.84
CA ALA A 114 18.75 -2.06 13.31
C ALA A 114 17.73 -1.30 14.19
N CYS A 115 16.66 -1.97 14.65
CA CYS A 115 15.66 -1.39 15.53
C CYS A 115 16.26 -1.00 16.90
N GLN A 116 17.06 -1.88 17.53
CA GLN A 116 17.73 -1.61 18.79
C GLN A 116 18.69 -0.42 18.68
N LYS A 117 19.48 -0.35 17.61
CA LYS A 117 20.36 0.81 17.33
C LYS A 117 19.56 2.10 17.13
N ALA A 118 18.43 2.03 16.44
CA ALA A 118 17.59 3.19 16.18
C ALA A 118 17.04 3.78 17.47
N VAL A 119 16.41 2.99 18.33
CA VAL A 119 15.82 3.47 19.58
C VAL A 119 16.87 3.99 20.55
N SER A 120 18.02 3.33 20.62
CA SER A 120 19.17 3.78 21.45
C SER A 120 19.72 5.13 20.98
N ALA A 121 19.85 5.34 19.65
CA ALA A 121 20.42 6.55 19.08
C ALA A 121 19.65 7.83 19.40
N ILE A 122 18.31 7.73 19.56
CA ILE A 122 17.43 8.87 19.81
C ILE A 122 16.85 8.87 21.22
N ASN A 123 17.30 7.96 22.09
CA ASN A 123 16.74 7.73 23.43
C ASN A 123 15.19 7.59 23.38
N PHE A 124 14.69 6.75 22.45
CA PHE A 124 13.25 6.51 22.35
C PHE A 124 12.74 5.88 23.66
N PRO A 125 11.56 6.30 24.18
CA PRO A 125 11.05 5.78 25.46
C PRO A 125 10.84 4.25 25.41
N GLU A 126 11.48 3.51 26.32
CA GLU A 126 11.38 2.05 26.38
C GLU A 126 9.94 1.55 26.48
N GLN A 127 9.08 2.26 27.24
CA GLN A 127 7.67 1.91 27.40
C GLN A 127 6.87 2.00 26.09
N GLY A 128 7.39 2.75 25.09
CA GLY A 128 6.83 2.86 23.75
C GLY A 128 7.44 1.90 22.74
N CYS A 129 8.44 1.10 23.12
CA CYS A 129 9.07 0.08 22.28
C CYS A 129 8.32 -1.25 22.46
N ILE A 130 7.62 -1.71 21.41
CA ILE A 130 6.79 -2.92 21.41
C ILE A 130 7.39 -3.90 20.38
N SER A 131 7.42 -5.18 20.71
CA SER A 131 7.91 -6.21 19.77
C SER A 131 6.92 -7.34 19.57
N THR A 132 6.88 -7.90 18.37
CA THR A 132 6.04 -9.07 18.03
C THR A 132 6.72 -10.39 18.33
N THR A 133 8.02 -10.34 18.58
CA THR A 133 8.87 -11.48 18.99
C THR A 133 9.75 -11.07 20.15
N PRO A 134 10.29 -11.99 20.97
CA PRO A 134 11.21 -11.64 22.06
C PRO A 134 12.38 -10.78 21.56
N MET A 135 12.56 -9.57 22.10
CA MET A 135 13.58 -8.61 21.68
C MET A 135 14.02 -7.77 22.87
N SER A 136 15.35 -7.67 23.06
CA SER A 136 15.90 -6.92 24.20
C SER A 136 15.60 -5.42 24.10
N GLY A 137 15.14 -4.82 25.20
CA GLY A 137 14.75 -3.39 25.25
C GLY A 137 13.37 -3.08 24.69
N PHE A 138 12.58 -4.11 24.36
CA PHE A 138 11.21 -3.99 23.88
C PHE A 138 10.27 -4.81 24.75
N ILE A 139 9.05 -4.32 24.95
CA ILE A 139 7.97 -5.03 25.62
C ILE A 139 7.32 -5.96 24.58
N HIS A 140 7.16 -7.24 24.89
CA HIS A 140 6.47 -8.15 23.98
C HIS A 140 5.01 -7.71 23.79
N MET A 141 4.49 -7.80 22.57
CA MET A 141 3.13 -7.32 22.23
C MET A 141 2.06 -7.97 23.13
N ASP A 142 2.15 -9.27 23.41
CA ASP A 142 1.19 -9.94 24.28
C ASP A 142 1.26 -9.42 25.73
N GLU A 143 2.43 -9.02 26.22
CA GLU A 143 2.58 -8.36 27.53
C GLU A 143 2.02 -6.93 27.48
N PHE A 144 2.33 -6.17 26.42
CA PHE A 144 1.84 -4.80 26.23
C PHE A 144 0.32 -4.73 26.16
N ILE A 145 -0.33 -5.63 25.44
CA ILE A 145 -1.79 -5.70 25.37
C ILE A 145 -2.41 -6.30 26.65
N GLY A 146 -1.70 -7.15 27.38
CA GLY A 146 -2.12 -7.73 28.65
C GLY A 146 -3.55 -8.24 28.64
N THR A 147 -4.37 -7.75 29.58
CA THR A 147 -5.78 -8.11 29.73
C THR A 147 -6.73 -7.05 29.14
N GLN A 148 -6.28 -6.27 28.17
CA GLN A 148 -7.10 -5.26 27.53
C GLN A 148 -8.38 -5.84 26.92
N PRO A 149 -9.49 -5.05 26.91
CA PRO A 149 -10.76 -5.51 26.36
C PRO A 149 -10.66 -5.87 24.88
N THR A 150 -11.39 -6.90 24.48
CA THR A 150 -11.57 -7.30 23.08
C THR A 150 -12.73 -6.59 22.39
N SER A 151 -13.54 -5.85 23.16
CA SER A 151 -14.65 -5.04 22.62
C SER A 151 -14.13 -3.82 21.84
N ASN A 152 -14.95 -3.35 20.91
CA ASN A 152 -14.63 -2.13 20.17
C ASN A 152 -14.35 -0.96 21.13
N PRO A 153 -13.32 -0.15 20.86
CA PRO A 153 -13.03 1.03 21.68
C PRO A 153 -14.15 2.08 21.52
N ASP A 154 -14.36 2.85 22.57
CA ASP A 154 -15.19 4.04 22.51
C ASP A 154 -14.51 5.12 21.63
N GLU A 155 -15.30 6.06 21.10
CA GLU A 155 -14.80 7.22 20.34
C GLU A 155 -13.88 6.81 19.16
N ARG A 156 -14.38 5.91 18.29
CA ARG A 156 -13.66 5.51 17.08
C ARG A 156 -13.65 6.67 16.07
N THR A 157 -12.52 6.85 15.41
CA THR A 157 -12.37 7.75 14.26
C THR A 157 -11.31 7.23 13.31
N ALA A 158 -11.44 7.53 12.02
CA ALA A 158 -10.54 7.00 11.02
C ALA A 158 -9.11 7.54 11.18
N GLY A 159 -8.14 6.61 11.25
CA GLY A 159 -6.72 6.89 11.16
C GLY A 159 -6.21 6.84 9.72
N GLN A 160 -4.93 7.10 9.55
CA GLN A 160 -4.29 7.08 8.22
C GLN A 160 -2.87 6.53 8.25
N VAL A 161 -2.39 6.13 7.07
CA VAL A 161 -0.99 5.77 6.86
C VAL A 161 -0.22 7.01 6.40
N MET A 162 0.91 7.28 7.04
CA MET A 162 1.87 8.32 6.63
C MET A 162 3.12 7.64 6.09
N ASN A 163 3.20 7.54 4.77
CA ASN A 163 4.33 6.89 4.10
C ASN A 163 5.51 7.83 3.98
N TYR A 164 6.72 7.28 4.14
CA TYR A 164 7.97 7.97 3.85
C TYR A 164 8.46 7.58 2.45
N THR A 165 8.60 8.57 1.59
CA THR A 165 9.07 8.39 0.21
C THR A 165 10.50 8.90 0.06
N SER A 166 11.28 8.29 -0.85
CA SER A 166 12.62 8.76 -1.19
C SER A 166 12.55 10.20 -1.71
N GLY A 167 12.93 11.15 -0.88
CA GLY A 167 13.01 12.55 -1.28
C GLY A 167 14.15 12.78 -2.28
N THR A 168 13.97 13.69 -3.23
CA THR A 168 15.03 14.15 -4.16
C THR A 168 16.22 14.81 -3.45
N THR A 169 16.12 15.09 -2.15
CA THR A 169 17.14 15.72 -1.30
C THR A 169 17.94 14.73 -0.45
N GLY A 170 17.80 13.43 -0.68
CA GLY A 170 18.59 12.38 0.00
C GLY A 170 18.01 11.85 1.32
N LYS A 171 17.08 12.55 1.98
CA LYS A 171 16.39 12.05 3.17
C LYS A 171 14.91 11.78 2.84
N PRO A 172 14.33 10.64 3.27
CA PRO A 172 12.92 10.36 3.08
C PRO A 172 12.02 11.42 3.73
N LYS A 173 10.88 11.71 3.11
CA LYS A 173 9.89 12.66 3.65
C LYS A 173 8.54 11.99 3.85
N GLY A 174 7.90 12.29 4.98
CA GLY A 174 6.56 11.81 5.29
C GLY A 174 5.50 12.51 4.45
N VAL A 175 4.70 11.75 3.72
CA VAL A 175 3.51 12.26 3.00
C VAL A 175 2.34 12.22 3.98
N LYS A 176 2.06 13.38 4.59
CA LYS A 176 0.99 13.51 5.58
C LYS A 176 -0.28 14.04 4.93
N ARG A 177 -1.39 13.34 5.15
CA ARG A 177 -2.75 13.79 4.79
C ARG A 177 -3.52 14.13 6.05
N ALA A 178 -4.47 15.05 5.96
CA ALA A 178 -5.37 15.33 7.08
C ALA A 178 -6.22 14.11 7.41
N LEU A 179 -6.44 13.85 8.70
CA LEU A 179 -7.42 12.85 9.11
C LEU A 179 -8.82 13.28 8.68
N ILE A 180 -9.59 12.33 8.18
CA ILE A 180 -10.99 12.53 7.81
C ILE A 180 -11.82 12.11 9.03
N PRO A 181 -12.54 13.05 9.70
CA PRO A 181 -13.38 12.69 10.83
C PRO A 181 -14.53 11.79 10.37
N GLY A 182 -14.82 10.75 11.14
CA GLY A 182 -15.93 9.86 10.86
C GLY A 182 -15.72 8.45 11.37
N ASP A 183 -16.75 7.63 11.25
CA ASP A 183 -16.66 6.21 11.56
C ASP A 183 -15.60 5.54 10.66
N PRO A 184 -14.66 4.76 11.22
CA PRO A 184 -13.57 4.17 10.44
C PRO A 184 -14.07 3.24 9.33
N ASP A 185 -15.17 2.50 9.53
CA ASP A 185 -15.71 1.65 8.47
C ASP A 185 -16.19 2.46 7.27
N ASP A 186 -16.85 3.62 7.50
CA ASP A 186 -17.32 4.47 6.41
C ASP A 186 -16.16 5.13 5.65
N VAL A 187 -15.20 5.70 6.38
CA VAL A 187 -14.05 6.40 5.77
C VAL A 187 -13.13 5.44 5.03
N LEU A 188 -12.79 4.29 5.65
CA LEU A 188 -11.86 3.33 5.05
C LEU A 188 -12.49 2.58 3.89
N SER A 189 -13.79 2.31 3.93
CA SER A 189 -14.53 1.74 2.78
C SER A 189 -14.55 2.67 1.59
N MET A 190 -14.59 3.99 1.80
CA MET A 190 -14.45 4.98 0.73
C MET A 190 -13.08 4.85 0.02
N PHE A 191 -12.00 4.67 0.78
CA PHE A 191 -10.68 4.43 0.18
C PHE A 191 -10.57 3.06 -0.48
N ALA A 192 -11.27 2.04 0.06
CA ALA A 192 -11.31 0.71 -0.53
C ALA A 192 -12.01 0.66 -1.90
N MET A 193 -12.77 1.70 -2.28
CA MET A 193 -13.36 1.82 -3.62
C MET A 193 -12.32 1.82 -4.76
N ILE A 194 -11.03 1.99 -4.47
CA ILE A 194 -9.96 1.80 -5.47
C ILE A 194 -10.05 0.42 -6.14
N LEU A 195 -10.51 -0.61 -5.43
CA LEU A 195 -10.66 -1.96 -5.97
C LEU A 195 -11.69 -2.03 -7.11
N SER A 196 -12.69 -1.15 -7.11
CA SER A 196 -13.70 -1.11 -8.18
C SER A 196 -13.12 -0.68 -9.54
N PHE A 197 -11.98 0.00 -9.56
CA PHE A 197 -11.26 0.33 -10.80
C PHE A 197 -10.72 -0.92 -11.53
N PHE A 198 -10.61 -2.03 -10.82
CA PHE A 198 -10.17 -3.34 -11.30
C PHE A 198 -11.31 -4.37 -11.34
N GLU A 199 -12.56 -3.89 -11.38
CA GLU A 199 -13.78 -4.72 -11.40
C GLU A 199 -13.94 -5.64 -10.18
N ILE A 200 -13.22 -5.36 -9.09
CA ILE A 200 -13.34 -6.11 -7.84
C ILE A 200 -14.49 -5.54 -7.03
N GLN A 201 -15.49 -6.38 -6.73
CA GLN A 201 -16.71 -5.99 -6.01
C GLN A 201 -16.62 -6.36 -4.52
N PRO A 202 -17.29 -5.57 -3.64
CA PRO A 202 -17.40 -5.93 -2.23
C PRO A 202 -18.19 -7.21 -2.01
N GLN A 203 -17.90 -7.91 -0.90
CA GLN A 203 -18.63 -9.11 -0.44
C GLN A 203 -18.67 -10.29 -1.44
N GLU A 204 -17.89 -10.24 -2.52
CA GLU A 204 -17.61 -11.43 -3.32
C GLU A 204 -16.63 -12.34 -2.57
N ASN A 205 -16.65 -13.63 -2.89
CA ASN A 205 -15.67 -14.60 -2.36
C ASN A 205 -14.31 -14.39 -3.01
N ASN A 206 -13.72 -13.19 -2.82
CA ASN A 206 -12.39 -12.87 -3.31
C ASN A 206 -11.33 -13.18 -2.24
N VAL A 207 -10.20 -13.68 -2.71
CA VAL A 207 -9.02 -13.95 -1.92
C VAL A 207 -7.85 -13.16 -2.48
N HIS A 208 -7.28 -12.26 -1.69
CA HIS A 208 -6.15 -11.40 -2.07
C HIS A 208 -4.84 -12.00 -1.59
N ILE A 209 -3.85 -12.22 -2.47
CA ILE A 209 -2.51 -12.66 -2.06
C ILE A 209 -1.54 -11.49 -1.98
N VAL A 210 -0.80 -11.44 -0.89
CA VAL A 210 0.27 -10.47 -0.63
C VAL A 210 1.62 -11.12 -0.83
N GLY A 211 2.24 -10.89 -1.98
CA GLY A 211 3.58 -11.37 -2.32
C GLY A 211 4.68 -10.29 -2.26
N SER A 212 4.31 -9.05 -1.94
CA SER A 212 5.23 -7.92 -1.80
C SER A 212 5.22 -7.39 -0.36
N PRO A 213 6.27 -6.67 0.10
CA PRO A 213 6.30 -6.17 1.46
C PRO A 213 5.19 -5.16 1.78
N LEU A 214 4.49 -5.35 2.90
CA LEU A 214 3.39 -4.51 3.36
C LEU A 214 3.78 -3.06 3.68
N TYR A 215 5.06 -2.78 3.93
CA TYR A 215 5.49 -1.39 4.13
C TYR A 215 5.41 -0.53 2.86
N HIS A 216 5.22 -1.12 1.67
CA HIS A 216 4.94 -0.38 0.45
C HIS A 216 3.47 0.07 0.41
N THR A 217 3.27 1.36 0.15
CA THR A 217 1.94 2.00 0.12
C THR A 217 0.92 1.19 -0.70
N ALA A 218 1.26 0.84 -1.92
CA ALA A 218 0.34 0.17 -2.83
C ALA A 218 -0.07 -1.22 -2.33
N VAL A 219 0.88 -1.99 -1.78
CA VAL A 219 0.62 -3.33 -1.23
C VAL A 219 -0.33 -3.24 -0.05
N LEU A 220 -0.07 -2.33 0.90
CA LEU A 220 -0.92 -2.13 2.06
C LEU A 220 -2.31 -1.61 1.67
N VAL A 221 -2.40 -0.65 0.74
CA VAL A 221 -3.68 -0.10 0.28
C VAL A 221 -4.57 -1.18 -0.34
N HIS A 222 -4.04 -2.01 -1.26
CA HIS A 222 -4.84 -3.03 -1.92
C HIS A 222 -5.25 -4.16 -0.95
N SER A 223 -4.34 -4.61 -0.11
CA SER A 223 -4.62 -5.70 0.84
C SER A 223 -5.55 -5.26 1.98
N SER A 224 -5.40 -4.04 2.50
CA SER A 224 -6.34 -3.51 3.49
C SER A 224 -7.71 -3.21 2.88
N ALA A 225 -7.76 -2.70 1.64
CA ALA A 225 -9.01 -2.52 0.90
C ALA A 225 -9.76 -3.85 0.72
N ALA A 226 -9.03 -4.94 0.46
CA ALA A 226 -9.62 -6.28 0.41
C ALA A 226 -10.32 -6.65 1.73
N LEU A 227 -9.69 -6.40 2.89
CA LEU A 227 -10.33 -6.63 4.19
C LEU A 227 -11.58 -5.76 4.39
N HIS A 228 -11.53 -4.46 4.00
CA HIS A 228 -12.68 -3.56 4.10
C HIS A 228 -13.81 -3.90 3.12
N TYR A 229 -13.52 -4.66 2.05
CA TYR A 229 -14.51 -5.21 1.13
C TYR A 229 -15.06 -6.59 1.57
N GLY A 230 -14.55 -7.13 2.70
CA GLY A 230 -14.97 -8.43 3.21
C GLY A 230 -14.29 -9.61 2.53
N HIS A 231 -13.12 -9.39 1.91
CA HIS A 231 -12.31 -10.44 1.29
C HIS A 231 -11.30 -11.03 2.28
N SER A 232 -10.81 -12.24 2.01
CA SER A 232 -9.71 -12.84 2.76
C SER A 232 -8.36 -12.45 2.17
N VAL A 233 -7.31 -12.50 3.01
CA VAL A 233 -5.93 -12.18 2.60
C VAL A 233 -5.02 -13.36 2.88
N VAL A 234 -4.23 -13.78 1.90
CA VAL A 234 -3.17 -14.79 2.02
C VAL A 234 -1.82 -14.09 2.05
N LEU A 235 -1.02 -14.35 3.06
CA LEU A 235 0.29 -13.73 3.22
C LEU A 235 1.41 -14.65 2.75
N MET A 236 2.35 -14.11 2.01
CA MET A 236 3.68 -14.69 1.81
C MET A 236 4.68 -13.94 2.68
N GLU A 237 5.57 -14.64 3.35
CA GLU A 237 6.68 -14.02 4.09
C GLU A 237 7.59 -13.23 3.17
N LYS A 238 7.98 -13.87 2.06
CA LYS A 238 8.73 -13.28 0.95
C LYS A 238 8.23 -13.86 -0.37
N PHE A 239 8.42 -13.14 -1.45
CA PHE A 239 8.03 -13.62 -2.77
C PHE A 239 8.87 -14.82 -3.19
N ASP A 240 8.19 -15.94 -3.44
CA ASP A 240 8.68 -17.11 -4.13
C ASP A 240 7.69 -17.47 -5.25
N ALA A 241 8.20 -17.69 -6.47
CA ALA A 241 7.34 -17.84 -7.65
C ALA A 241 6.53 -19.15 -7.64
N GLU A 242 7.13 -20.27 -7.24
CA GLU A 242 6.41 -21.56 -7.18
C GLU A 242 5.42 -21.57 -6.02
N GLN A 243 5.84 -21.04 -4.84
CA GLN A 243 4.94 -20.91 -3.69
C GLN A 243 3.73 -20.04 -4.02
N MET A 244 3.91 -18.96 -4.79
CA MET A 244 2.77 -18.13 -5.21
C MET A 244 1.76 -18.92 -6.02
N LEU A 245 2.21 -19.73 -6.99
CA LEU A 245 1.31 -20.59 -7.79
C LEU A 245 0.60 -21.63 -6.91
N TYR A 246 1.33 -22.26 -5.98
CA TYR A 246 0.75 -23.18 -5.01
C TYR A 246 -0.36 -22.52 -4.18
N LEU A 247 -0.12 -21.32 -3.66
CA LEU A 247 -1.11 -20.59 -2.84
C LEU A 247 -2.31 -20.14 -3.68
N ILE A 248 -2.09 -19.74 -4.94
CA ILE A 248 -3.18 -19.40 -5.88
C ILE A 248 -4.10 -20.61 -6.06
N ASP A 249 -3.53 -21.78 -6.37
CA ASP A 249 -4.32 -23.00 -6.56
C ASP A 249 -5.01 -23.44 -5.27
N ARG A 250 -4.27 -23.49 -4.15
CA ARG A 250 -4.77 -23.99 -2.87
C ARG A 250 -5.93 -23.17 -2.30
N TYR A 251 -5.80 -21.84 -2.33
CA TYR A 251 -6.77 -20.93 -1.72
C TYR A 251 -7.67 -20.25 -2.76
N LYS A 252 -7.57 -20.65 -4.02
CA LYS A 252 -8.33 -20.06 -5.13
C LYS A 252 -8.24 -18.53 -5.12
N VAL A 253 -6.99 -18.05 -5.05
CA VAL A 253 -6.68 -16.62 -5.05
C VAL A 253 -7.25 -15.95 -6.30
N THR A 254 -7.91 -14.82 -6.11
CA THR A 254 -8.56 -14.06 -7.19
C THR A 254 -7.84 -12.76 -7.52
N THR A 255 -7.17 -12.16 -6.53
CA THR A 255 -6.56 -10.81 -6.67
C THR A 255 -5.18 -10.73 -6.04
N SER A 256 -4.33 -9.85 -6.58
CA SER A 256 -3.02 -9.52 -6.00
C SER A 256 -2.57 -8.14 -6.43
N HIS A 257 -1.71 -7.50 -5.63
CA HIS A 257 -0.90 -6.36 -6.07
C HIS A 257 0.55 -6.82 -6.28
N MET A 258 1.06 -6.67 -7.49
CA MET A 258 2.33 -7.21 -7.95
C MET A 258 3.24 -6.13 -8.52
N VAL A 259 4.47 -6.51 -8.81
CA VAL A 259 5.45 -5.69 -9.54
C VAL A 259 6.02 -6.49 -10.72
N PRO A 260 6.51 -5.83 -11.80
CA PRO A 260 6.99 -6.51 -13.00
C PRO A 260 8.09 -7.55 -12.76
N THR A 261 8.92 -7.38 -11.74
CA THR A 261 9.95 -8.38 -11.37
C THR A 261 9.34 -9.70 -10.88
N GLN A 262 8.15 -9.68 -10.29
CA GLN A 262 7.43 -10.90 -9.91
C GLN A 262 6.91 -11.62 -11.15
N PHE A 263 6.37 -10.90 -12.12
CA PHE A 263 5.99 -11.46 -13.43
C PHE A 263 7.17 -12.14 -14.11
N HIS A 264 8.30 -11.45 -14.15
CA HIS A 264 9.52 -12.02 -14.73
C HIS A 264 9.93 -13.33 -14.04
N ARG A 265 9.93 -13.38 -12.70
CA ARG A 265 10.26 -14.60 -11.95
C ARG A 265 9.26 -15.74 -12.16
N LEU A 266 7.97 -15.44 -12.29
CA LEU A 266 6.94 -16.42 -12.62
C LEU A 266 7.14 -17.01 -14.00
N LEU A 267 7.44 -16.19 -15.00
CA LEU A 267 7.71 -16.62 -16.39
C LEU A 267 9.01 -17.41 -16.53
N GLN A 268 9.97 -17.26 -15.60
CA GLN A 268 11.20 -18.05 -15.57
C GLN A 268 11.03 -19.46 -14.99
N LEU A 269 9.89 -19.76 -14.36
CA LEU A 269 9.62 -21.13 -13.91
C LEU A 269 9.51 -22.07 -15.12
N PRO A 270 10.04 -23.32 -15.00
CA PRO A 270 9.83 -24.34 -16.01
C PRO A 270 8.35 -24.55 -16.35
N ASP A 271 8.05 -24.85 -17.61
CA ASP A 271 6.67 -25.08 -18.06
C ASP A 271 5.96 -26.16 -17.26
N GLU A 272 6.67 -27.22 -16.87
CA GLU A 272 6.16 -28.30 -16.03
C GLU A 272 5.71 -27.80 -14.65
N ILE A 273 6.44 -26.85 -14.07
CA ILE A 273 6.08 -26.24 -12.78
C ILE A 273 4.87 -25.32 -12.98
N ARG A 274 4.85 -24.49 -14.03
CA ARG A 274 3.72 -23.61 -14.33
C ARG A 274 2.43 -24.37 -14.59
N ALA A 275 2.51 -25.51 -15.28
CA ALA A 275 1.36 -26.36 -15.59
C ALA A 275 0.86 -27.21 -14.41
N LYS A 276 1.62 -27.30 -13.30
CA LYS A 276 1.27 -28.07 -12.12
C LYS A 276 0.12 -27.47 -11.31
N TYR A 277 -0.05 -26.15 -11.38
CA TYR A 277 -0.96 -25.39 -10.53
C TYR A 277 -2.09 -24.76 -11.35
N ASP A 278 -3.33 -24.87 -10.82
CA ASP A 278 -4.52 -24.24 -11.42
C ASP A 278 -4.64 -22.77 -10.99
N CYS A 279 -4.30 -21.86 -11.89
CA CYS A 279 -4.43 -20.42 -11.68
C CYS A 279 -5.73 -19.83 -12.26
N SER A 280 -6.72 -20.65 -12.66
CA SER A 280 -7.97 -20.19 -13.30
C SER A 280 -8.86 -19.34 -12.39
N SER A 281 -8.60 -19.33 -11.08
CA SER A 281 -9.29 -18.48 -10.12
C SER A 281 -8.92 -17.00 -10.22
N THR A 282 -7.79 -16.65 -10.84
CA THR A 282 -7.30 -15.27 -10.92
C THR A 282 -8.26 -14.38 -11.70
N ARG A 283 -8.58 -13.19 -11.17
CA ARG A 283 -9.48 -12.18 -11.76
C ARG A 283 -8.81 -10.83 -11.97
N ALA A 284 -8.07 -10.33 -10.96
CA ALA A 284 -7.38 -9.06 -11.01
C ALA A 284 -5.98 -9.15 -10.39
N MET A 285 -5.02 -9.53 -11.20
CA MET A 285 -3.60 -9.58 -10.85
C MET A 285 -2.97 -8.25 -11.28
N ILE A 286 -3.04 -7.29 -10.36
CA ILE A 286 -2.75 -5.88 -10.60
C ILE A 286 -1.25 -5.66 -10.49
N HIS A 287 -0.62 -4.99 -11.45
CA HIS A 287 0.77 -4.58 -11.32
C HIS A 287 0.96 -3.06 -11.46
N ALA A 288 2.00 -2.55 -10.84
CA ALA A 288 2.38 -1.14 -10.87
C ALA A 288 3.81 -0.94 -10.36
N ALA A 289 4.14 0.31 -10.02
CA ALA A 289 5.34 0.76 -9.32
C ALA A 289 6.65 0.73 -10.14
N ALA A 290 6.68 0.08 -11.29
CA ALA A 290 7.83 0.08 -12.21
C ALA A 290 7.36 -0.16 -13.65
N PRO A 291 8.12 0.31 -14.66
CA PRO A 291 7.84 -0.02 -16.04
C PRO A 291 7.86 -1.53 -16.27
N CYS A 292 6.82 -2.06 -16.92
CA CYS A 292 6.74 -3.46 -17.30
C CYS A 292 7.18 -3.62 -18.75
N PRO A 293 8.22 -4.44 -19.04
CA PRO A 293 8.60 -4.70 -20.43
C PRO A 293 7.43 -5.31 -21.22
N ILE A 294 7.20 -4.81 -22.43
CA ILE A 294 6.08 -5.21 -23.28
C ILE A 294 6.00 -6.74 -23.43
N HIS A 295 7.13 -7.39 -23.72
CA HIS A 295 7.19 -8.85 -23.87
C HIS A 295 6.83 -9.62 -22.58
N THR A 296 7.19 -9.07 -21.42
CA THR A 296 6.87 -9.69 -20.12
C THR A 296 5.36 -9.60 -19.84
N LYS A 297 4.76 -8.44 -20.06
CA LYS A 297 3.32 -8.27 -19.86
C LYS A 297 2.50 -9.07 -20.85
N GLN A 298 2.94 -9.09 -22.11
CA GLN A 298 2.30 -9.92 -23.13
C GLN A 298 2.30 -11.40 -22.75
N ALA A 299 3.45 -11.96 -22.33
CA ALA A 299 3.53 -13.35 -21.90
C ALA A 299 2.66 -13.65 -20.67
N MET A 300 2.50 -12.70 -19.75
CA MET A 300 1.57 -12.86 -18.62
C MET A 300 0.12 -12.85 -19.07
N ILE A 301 -0.26 -12.00 -20.03
CA ILE A 301 -1.61 -11.97 -20.61
C ILE A 301 -1.89 -13.27 -21.36
N GLU A 302 -0.92 -13.80 -22.11
CA GLU A 302 -1.04 -15.09 -22.78
C GLU A 302 -1.25 -16.26 -21.79
N TRP A 303 -0.67 -16.16 -20.57
CA TRP A 303 -0.78 -17.19 -19.54
C TRP A 303 -2.01 -17.02 -18.63
N TRP A 304 -2.26 -15.81 -18.13
CA TRP A 304 -3.32 -15.53 -17.14
C TRP A 304 -4.52 -14.80 -17.72
N GLY A 305 -4.50 -14.49 -19.04
CA GLY A 305 -5.63 -13.88 -19.72
C GLY A 305 -5.98 -12.49 -19.22
N ASN A 306 -7.27 -12.22 -19.19
CA ASN A 306 -7.82 -10.90 -18.82
C ASN A 306 -7.69 -10.56 -17.33
N SER A 307 -7.06 -11.43 -16.53
CA SER A 307 -6.80 -11.13 -15.13
C SER A 307 -5.66 -10.11 -14.92
N ILE A 308 -4.89 -9.78 -15.95
CA ILE A 308 -3.75 -8.85 -15.85
C ILE A 308 -4.25 -7.40 -15.95
N TRP A 309 -4.01 -6.65 -14.88
CA TRP A 309 -4.32 -5.23 -14.78
C TRP A 309 -3.07 -4.41 -14.50
N GLU A 310 -3.02 -3.19 -15.01
CA GLU A 310 -1.98 -2.23 -14.68
C GLU A 310 -2.59 -0.90 -14.26
N TYR A 311 -1.94 -0.23 -13.34
CA TYR A 311 -2.18 1.17 -13.09
C TYR A 311 -0.86 1.94 -12.93
N TYR A 312 -0.91 3.21 -13.27
CA TYR A 312 0.13 4.19 -12.95
C TYR A 312 -0.47 5.24 -12.02
N ALA A 313 0.15 5.45 -10.88
CA ALA A 313 -0.28 6.45 -9.91
C ALA A 313 0.89 6.93 -9.06
N ALA A 314 0.76 8.11 -8.51
CA ALA A 314 1.67 8.63 -7.50
C ALA A 314 1.09 8.45 -6.10
N THR A 315 1.97 8.38 -5.10
CA THR A 315 1.56 8.37 -3.68
C THR A 315 0.75 9.63 -3.32
N GLU A 316 0.99 10.70 -4.03
CA GLU A 316 0.34 12.00 -3.89
C GLU A 316 -1.11 11.99 -4.35
N GLY A 317 -1.49 11.09 -5.27
CA GLY A 317 -2.84 10.91 -5.82
C GLY A 317 -2.85 10.93 -7.34
N GLY A 318 -4.03 10.76 -7.93
CA GLY A 318 -4.20 10.68 -9.40
C GLY A 318 -3.68 9.38 -10.00
N GLY A 319 -4.10 9.04 -11.19
CA GLY A 319 -3.57 7.88 -11.89
C GLY A 319 -4.38 7.42 -13.08
N THR A 320 -3.88 6.37 -13.71
CA THR A 320 -4.49 5.66 -14.85
C THR A 320 -4.72 4.21 -14.50
N VAL A 321 -5.58 3.55 -15.26
CA VAL A 321 -5.82 2.12 -15.19
C VAL A 321 -5.98 1.53 -16.59
N VAL A 322 -5.52 0.30 -16.78
CA VAL A 322 -5.70 -0.45 -18.02
C VAL A 322 -5.89 -1.94 -17.74
N ASP A 323 -6.88 -2.53 -18.38
CA ASP A 323 -7.13 -3.96 -18.47
C ASP A 323 -6.29 -4.61 -19.59
N ALA A 324 -6.28 -5.95 -19.62
CA ALA A 324 -5.51 -6.71 -20.61
C ALA A 324 -5.97 -6.50 -22.05
N ASP A 325 -7.29 -6.38 -22.27
CA ASP A 325 -7.85 -6.19 -23.63
C ASP A 325 -7.49 -4.83 -24.20
N SER A 326 -7.63 -3.78 -23.41
CA SER A 326 -7.24 -2.41 -23.78
C SER A 326 -5.72 -2.30 -23.98
N TRP A 327 -4.94 -2.93 -23.09
CA TRP A 327 -3.49 -2.93 -23.22
C TRP A 327 -3.02 -3.66 -24.49
N SER A 328 -3.68 -4.77 -24.86
CA SER A 328 -3.35 -5.54 -26.08
C SER A 328 -3.59 -4.75 -27.36
N LYS A 329 -4.51 -3.75 -27.34
CA LYS A 329 -4.72 -2.81 -28.45
C LYS A 329 -3.64 -1.73 -28.50
N PHE A 330 -3.13 -1.33 -27.34
CA PHE A 330 -2.16 -0.24 -27.19
C PHE A 330 -0.97 -0.69 -26.32
N PRO A 331 -0.12 -1.62 -26.82
CA PRO A 331 0.99 -2.15 -26.04
C PRO A 331 1.96 -1.06 -25.58
N GLY A 332 2.30 -1.09 -24.29
CA GLY A 332 3.18 -0.10 -23.67
C GLY A 332 2.45 1.07 -23.00
N THR A 333 1.12 1.16 -23.15
CA THR A 333 0.33 2.14 -22.39
C THR A 333 0.26 1.78 -20.91
N VAL A 334 0.16 2.79 -20.06
CA VAL A 334 -0.18 2.66 -18.63
C VAL A 334 -1.67 2.97 -18.38
N GLY A 335 -2.46 3.14 -19.43
CA GLY A 335 -3.91 3.25 -19.37
C GLY A 335 -4.48 4.66 -19.52
N LYS A 336 -5.77 4.78 -19.19
CA LYS A 336 -6.50 6.05 -19.15
C LYS A 336 -6.69 6.52 -17.71
N ALA A 337 -6.87 7.82 -17.54
CA ALA A 337 -7.25 8.39 -16.25
C ALA A 337 -8.46 7.65 -15.67
N TRP A 338 -8.35 7.22 -14.41
CA TRP A 338 -9.47 6.58 -13.73
C TRP A 338 -10.61 7.57 -13.44
N PRO A 339 -11.82 7.10 -13.11
CA PRO A 339 -12.95 7.97 -12.85
C PRO A 339 -12.64 9.06 -11.81
N GLY A 340 -12.87 10.32 -12.18
CA GLY A 340 -12.61 11.49 -11.34
C GLY A 340 -11.17 12.02 -11.40
N ALA A 341 -10.24 11.33 -12.06
CA ALA A 341 -8.92 11.84 -12.37
C ALA A 341 -8.89 12.53 -13.75
N GLU A 342 -7.91 13.38 -13.93
CA GLU A 342 -7.61 14.04 -15.21
C GLU A 342 -6.10 14.10 -15.37
N ILE A 343 -5.62 13.85 -16.60
CA ILE A 343 -4.20 13.88 -16.93
C ILE A 343 -3.99 14.91 -18.02
N LYS A 344 -2.97 15.76 -17.86
CA LYS A 344 -2.51 16.68 -18.86
C LYS A 344 -1.03 16.47 -19.13
N ILE A 345 -0.66 16.64 -20.39
CA ILE A 345 0.73 16.66 -20.81
C ILE A 345 1.10 18.12 -21.10
N ILE A 346 2.08 18.63 -20.38
CA ILE A 346 2.45 20.05 -20.43
C ILE A 346 3.85 20.20 -21.02
N ASN A 347 3.96 21.02 -22.05
CA ASN A 347 5.21 21.40 -22.68
C ASN A 347 6.08 22.27 -21.74
N ASP A 348 7.36 22.42 -22.04
CA ASP A 348 8.28 23.26 -21.24
C ASP A 348 7.91 24.77 -21.28
N ASP A 349 7.13 25.22 -22.28
CA ASP A 349 6.60 26.56 -22.34
C ASP A 349 5.29 26.77 -21.55
N GLY A 350 4.80 25.73 -20.88
CA GLY A 350 3.58 25.76 -20.07
C GLY A 350 2.28 25.54 -20.85
N THR A 351 2.34 25.30 -22.15
CA THR A 351 1.16 24.98 -22.96
C THR A 351 0.83 23.49 -22.92
N GLU A 352 -0.42 23.10 -23.14
CA GLU A 352 -0.83 21.71 -23.25
C GLU A 352 -0.32 21.10 -24.56
N ALA A 353 0.31 19.93 -24.47
CA ALA A 353 0.83 19.20 -25.62
C ALA A 353 -0.32 18.63 -26.48
N LYS A 354 -0.11 18.57 -27.79
CA LYS A 354 -1.02 17.85 -28.69
C LYS A 354 -0.87 16.34 -28.50
N PRO A 355 -1.89 15.52 -28.87
CA PRO A 355 -1.75 14.07 -28.88
C PRO A 355 -0.45 13.59 -29.53
N ASP A 356 0.11 12.52 -29.01
CA ASP A 356 1.38 11.89 -29.39
C ASP A 356 2.64 12.75 -29.19
N ASN A 357 2.50 13.99 -28.67
CA ASN A 357 3.65 14.81 -28.32
C ASN A 357 4.02 14.65 -26.84
N GLN A 358 5.32 14.44 -26.60
CA GLN A 358 5.86 14.26 -25.27
C GLN A 358 5.90 15.58 -24.48
N GLY A 359 5.62 15.47 -23.18
CA GLY A 359 5.76 16.57 -22.23
C GLY A 359 5.74 16.04 -20.79
N THR A 360 5.73 16.94 -19.83
CA THR A 360 5.64 16.56 -18.41
C THR A 360 4.21 16.13 -18.08
N VAL A 361 4.08 14.95 -17.45
CA VAL A 361 2.79 14.41 -17.01
C VAL A 361 2.33 15.13 -15.76
N PHE A 362 1.13 15.71 -15.83
CA PHE A 362 0.44 16.31 -14.69
C PHE A 362 -0.87 15.60 -14.43
N MET A 363 -1.16 15.38 -13.14
CA MET A 363 -2.36 14.71 -12.66
C MET A 363 -3.19 15.69 -11.81
N LYS A 364 -4.51 15.74 -12.02
CA LYS A 364 -5.41 16.57 -11.24
C LYS A 364 -5.52 16.06 -9.81
N LEU A 365 -5.40 16.97 -8.85
CA LEU A 365 -5.64 16.68 -7.44
C LEU A 365 -7.15 16.80 -7.13
N GLY A 366 -7.75 15.72 -6.65
CA GLY A 366 -9.07 15.78 -6.04
C GLY A 366 -9.04 16.45 -4.66
N GLU A 367 -10.17 16.98 -4.20
CA GLU A 367 -10.28 17.62 -2.88
C GLU A 367 -9.86 16.67 -1.72
N ALA A 368 -10.22 15.38 -1.81
CA ALA A 368 -9.89 14.36 -0.81
C ALA A 368 -8.42 13.92 -0.81
N THR A 369 -7.67 14.26 -1.87
CA THR A 369 -6.26 13.85 -2.06
C THR A 369 -5.27 14.98 -1.84
N LYS A 370 -5.70 16.11 -1.25
CA LYS A 370 -4.78 17.18 -0.84
C LYS A 370 -3.75 16.64 0.13
N PHE A 371 -2.48 16.77 -0.20
CA PHE A 371 -1.36 16.30 0.60
C PHE A 371 -0.36 17.43 0.88
N GLU A 372 0.51 17.22 1.88
CA GLU A 372 1.67 18.06 2.14
C GLU A 372 2.89 17.18 2.42
N TYR A 373 4.03 17.58 1.87
CA TYR A 373 5.31 17.02 2.34
C TYR A 373 5.62 17.61 3.70
N LYS A 374 5.73 16.76 4.71
CA LYS A 374 6.04 17.18 6.07
C LYS A 374 7.33 18.01 6.09
N GLY A 375 7.23 19.27 6.52
CA GLY A 375 8.37 20.19 6.61
C GLY A 375 8.90 20.78 5.30
N ASP A 376 8.25 20.56 4.11
CA ASP A 376 8.72 21.12 2.83
C ASP A 376 7.60 21.69 1.97
N GLN A 377 7.10 22.84 2.39
CA GLN A 377 6.10 23.60 1.63
C GLN A 377 6.62 24.13 0.27
N ALA A 378 7.94 24.37 0.16
CA ALA A 378 8.53 24.86 -1.07
C ALA A 378 8.47 23.79 -2.17
N LYS A 379 8.80 22.53 -1.86
CA LYS A 379 8.65 21.40 -2.77
C LYS A 379 7.20 21.19 -3.17
N THR A 380 6.29 21.20 -2.18
CA THR A 380 4.85 21.04 -2.42
C THR A 380 4.33 22.09 -3.43
N LYS A 381 4.82 23.34 -3.37
CA LYS A 381 4.44 24.41 -4.32
C LYS A 381 5.06 24.21 -5.70
N LYS A 382 6.31 23.75 -5.78
CA LYS A 382 7.05 23.59 -7.05
C LYS A 382 6.45 22.50 -7.94
N GLU A 383 5.87 21.47 -7.35
CA GLU A 383 5.29 20.32 -8.05
C GLU A 383 3.81 20.52 -8.38
N ARG A 384 3.25 21.71 -8.09
CA ARG A 384 1.86 22.07 -8.42
C ARG A 384 1.80 23.02 -9.61
N LEU A 385 0.83 22.78 -10.46
CA LEU A 385 0.46 23.66 -11.58
C LEU A 385 -1.01 24.05 -11.42
N ILE A 386 -1.33 25.33 -11.62
CA ILE A 386 -2.71 25.78 -11.76
C ILE A 386 -2.97 25.94 -13.25
N PHE A 387 -3.94 25.17 -13.76
CA PHE A 387 -4.36 25.20 -15.15
C PHE A 387 -5.90 25.21 -15.19
N ASP A 388 -6.51 26.17 -15.87
CA ASP A 388 -7.97 26.37 -15.93
C ASP A 388 -8.66 26.34 -14.54
N ASP A 389 -8.10 27.08 -13.58
CA ASP A 389 -8.56 27.17 -12.18
C ASP A 389 -8.55 25.82 -11.41
N GLN A 390 -7.92 24.79 -11.97
CA GLN A 390 -7.74 23.49 -11.33
C GLN A 390 -6.28 23.30 -10.91
N VAL A 391 -6.09 22.54 -9.82
CA VAL A 391 -4.76 22.23 -9.29
C VAL A 391 -4.32 20.86 -9.80
N TYR A 392 -3.21 20.84 -10.51
CA TYR A 392 -2.53 19.63 -10.94
C TYR A 392 -1.19 19.50 -10.22
N PHE A 393 -0.68 18.29 -10.17
CA PHE A 393 0.66 18.02 -9.64
C PHE A 393 1.41 17.08 -10.59
N THR A 394 2.73 17.11 -10.49
CA THR A 394 3.62 16.21 -11.23
C THR A 394 4.62 15.57 -10.29
N VAL A 395 5.04 14.36 -10.61
CA VAL A 395 6.19 13.69 -10.00
C VAL A 395 7.43 13.72 -10.91
N GLY A 396 7.33 14.45 -12.03
CA GLY A 396 8.43 14.65 -12.96
C GLY A 396 8.55 13.59 -14.06
N ASP A 397 7.54 12.75 -14.23
CA ASP A 397 7.51 11.79 -15.34
C ASP A 397 7.20 12.49 -16.67
N ILE A 398 7.81 11.99 -17.74
CA ILE A 398 7.60 12.43 -19.14
C ILE A 398 6.77 11.38 -19.85
N GLY A 399 5.78 11.84 -20.64
CA GLY A 399 4.92 10.95 -21.39
C GLY A 399 4.10 11.68 -22.43
N TYR A 400 3.20 10.97 -23.08
CA TYR A 400 2.24 11.53 -24.02
C TYR A 400 0.90 10.82 -23.93
N LEU A 401 -0.16 11.50 -24.33
CA LEU A 401 -1.48 10.90 -24.55
C LEU A 401 -1.66 10.67 -26.06
N ASN A 402 -2.17 9.49 -26.44
CA ASN A 402 -2.60 9.29 -27.82
C ASN A 402 -3.99 9.94 -28.08
N ASP A 403 -4.46 9.93 -29.32
CA ASP A 403 -5.77 10.49 -29.70
C ASP A 403 -6.96 9.86 -28.94
N GLU A 404 -6.80 8.64 -28.43
CA GLU A 404 -7.82 7.95 -27.64
C GLU A 404 -7.71 8.19 -26.12
N GLY A 405 -6.72 9.00 -25.68
CA GLY A 405 -6.49 9.37 -24.28
C GLY A 405 -5.77 8.31 -23.45
N TYR A 406 -5.08 7.35 -24.07
CA TYR A 406 -4.18 6.45 -23.38
C TYR A 406 -2.83 7.12 -23.11
N LEU A 407 -2.34 7.00 -21.87
CA LEU A 407 -1.05 7.51 -21.43
C LEU A 407 0.07 6.51 -21.74
N PHE A 408 1.15 7.04 -22.32
CA PHE A 408 2.41 6.33 -22.50
C PHE A 408 3.51 7.08 -21.75
N LEU A 409 4.24 6.36 -20.88
CA LEU A 409 5.39 6.92 -20.17
C LEU A 409 6.67 6.69 -20.99
N CYS A 410 7.51 7.71 -21.06
CA CYS A 410 8.76 7.67 -21.81
C CYS A 410 9.96 7.53 -20.86
N ASP A 411 10.13 8.49 -19.93
CA ASP A 411 11.25 8.53 -18.99
C ASP A 411 10.94 9.47 -17.80
N ARG A 412 11.86 9.57 -16.85
CA ARG A 412 11.82 10.62 -15.83
C ARG A 412 12.69 11.80 -16.25
N LYS A 413 12.20 13.02 -16.02
CA LYS A 413 12.95 14.25 -16.34
C LYS A 413 14.33 14.32 -15.66
N ILE A 414 14.49 13.66 -14.50
CA ILE A 414 15.73 13.60 -13.72
C ILE A 414 16.72 12.58 -14.30
N ASP A 415 16.23 11.52 -14.96
CA ASP A 415 17.03 10.41 -15.47
C ASP A 415 17.44 10.61 -16.95
N MET A 416 16.96 11.67 -17.60
CA MET A 416 17.32 12.00 -18.99
C MET A 416 18.78 12.44 -19.08
N ILE A 417 19.63 11.57 -19.60
CA ILE A 417 20.99 11.90 -20.02
C ILE A 417 20.89 12.61 -21.38
N ILE A 418 21.06 13.93 -21.41
CA ILE A 418 21.22 14.67 -22.66
C ILE A 418 22.59 14.31 -23.21
N SER A 419 22.66 13.32 -24.12
CA SER A 419 23.83 13.09 -24.96
C SER A 419 23.87 14.19 -26.01
N GLY A 420 24.79 15.17 -25.84
CA GLY A 420 25.06 16.23 -26.79
C GLY A 420 25.67 15.69 -28.09
#